data_7d31b64731ad667612feef25811e7fd5
#
_entry.id   7d31b64731ad667612feef25811e7fd5
#
_cell.length_a   1.000
_cell.length_b   1.000
_cell.length_c   1.000
_cell.angle_alpha   90.00
_cell.angle_beta   90.00
_cell.angle_gamma   90.00
#
_symmetry.space_group_name_H-M   'P 1'
#
loop_
_entity.id
_entity.type
_entity.pdbx_description
1 polymer ?
#
loop_
_entity_poly.entity_id
_entity_poly.type
_entity_poly.pdbx_seq_one_letter_code
_entity_poly.pdbx_strand_id
1 'polypeptide(L)'
;MFSILAKRRWSGYSLLAAVCLLVGCASVNPYYDATKKHHRPNGFNNNYIDNWRADQPSFFDWQLERWQKTLPPQDPARVRLVEPDLAYLKANRSDASVTWVGHSTALWQLGGLNILTDPHFTDRASPFSFIGPKREVPLPMPLSSLPRIDVVLISHNHYDHLDARTVRMLNEQPGGPPLFIVPLGLDLWMKAEGITNVHRMDWWQTFRVKAATGEVTIHFVPVQHWSSRTLWDRNATLWGGFVAQAEVNKQPFSMFFSGDTGYSKDFADIGARFGGFDFSQIAVGCYLPRWFMQQQHVNE
;
A
#
# COMPACT_ATOMS: atom_id res chain seq x y z
N MET A 1 12.13 74.26 7.47
CA MET A 1 11.04 73.34 7.68
C MET A 1 11.57 71.94 7.26
N PHE A 2 12.12 71.19 8.21
CA PHE A 2 12.88 69.98 7.98
C PHE A 2 11.97 68.77 8.20
N SER A 3 11.82 67.91 7.18
CA SER A 3 11.16 66.63 7.25
C SER A 3 12.19 65.53 7.57
N ILE A 4 11.99 64.85 8.69
CA ILE A 4 12.82 63.75 9.15
C ILE A 4 12.25 62.43 8.61
N LEU A 5 12.95 61.81 7.66
CA LEU A 5 12.67 60.47 7.19
C LEU A 5 13.27 59.46 8.17
N ALA A 6 12.43 58.78 8.93
CA ALA A 6 12.84 57.65 9.80
C ALA A 6 13.04 56.39 8.95
N LYS A 7 14.31 56.00 8.76
CA LYS A 7 14.68 54.71 8.19
C LYS A 7 14.39 53.59 9.20
N ARG A 8 13.37 52.79 8.96
CA ARG A 8 13.11 51.53 9.70
C ARG A 8 14.20 50.53 9.37
N ARG A 9 15.12 50.28 10.29
CA ARG A 9 16.04 49.15 10.27
C ARG A 9 15.25 47.87 10.57
N TRP A 10 15.01 47.05 9.58
CA TRP A 10 14.55 45.66 9.79
C TRP A 10 15.75 44.88 10.36
N SER A 11 15.61 44.44 11.59
CA SER A 11 16.63 43.66 12.26
C SER A 11 16.71 42.25 11.66
N GLY A 12 17.92 41.80 11.28
CA GLY A 12 18.19 40.48 10.69
C GLY A 12 17.90 39.28 11.59
N TYR A 13 17.28 39.48 12.74
CA TYR A 13 16.92 38.42 13.69
C TYR A 13 15.64 37.65 13.31
N SER A 14 14.80 38.22 12.42
CA SER A 14 13.57 37.54 11.98
C SER A 14 13.83 36.46 10.95
N LEU A 15 14.95 36.48 10.22
CA LEU A 15 15.32 35.43 9.27
C LEU A 15 15.93 34.20 9.96
N LEU A 16 16.67 34.38 11.05
CA LEU A 16 17.24 33.26 11.79
C LEU A 16 16.18 32.45 12.54
N ALA A 17 15.13 33.08 13.05
CA ALA A 17 14.04 32.41 13.75
C ALA A 17 13.18 31.55 12.80
N ALA A 18 13.06 31.93 11.52
CA ALA A 18 12.35 31.15 10.51
C ALA A 18 13.14 29.91 10.03
N VAL A 19 14.48 29.95 10.09
CA VAL A 19 15.33 28.82 9.71
C VAL A 19 15.40 27.76 10.82
N CYS A 20 15.30 28.14 12.08
CA CYS A 20 15.29 27.19 13.20
C CYS A 20 14.00 26.38 13.33
N LEU A 21 12.90 26.81 12.71
CA LEU A 21 11.63 26.05 12.70
C LEU A 21 11.56 25.00 11.56
N LEU A 22 12.59 24.91 10.71
CA LEU A 22 12.69 23.92 9.63
C LEU A 22 13.60 22.72 10.00
N VAL A 23 14.10 22.64 11.22
CA VAL A 23 14.64 21.39 11.74
C VAL A 23 13.45 20.50 12.07
N GLY A 24 12.88 19.89 11.04
CA GLY A 24 11.82 18.90 11.18
C GLY A 24 12.28 17.86 12.21
N CYS A 25 11.49 17.66 13.26
CA CYS A 25 11.64 16.51 14.13
C CYS A 25 11.74 15.29 13.23
N ALA A 26 12.91 14.67 13.14
CA ALA A 26 13.03 13.40 12.46
C ALA A 26 12.01 12.48 13.11
N SER A 27 11.09 11.93 12.32
CA SER A 27 10.07 11.03 12.82
C SER A 27 10.78 9.87 13.51
N VAL A 28 10.57 9.73 14.80
CA VAL A 28 11.11 8.59 15.55
C VAL A 28 10.26 7.38 15.19
N ASN A 29 10.88 6.30 14.75
CA ASN A 29 10.18 5.02 14.55
C ASN A 29 9.86 4.40 15.91
N PRO A 30 8.58 4.38 16.36
CA PRO A 30 8.22 3.84 17.67
C PRO A 30 8.37 2.31 17.75
N TYR A 31 8.58 1.65 16.61
CA TYR A 31 8.76 0.20 16.50
C TYR A 31 10.22 -0.19 16.25
N TYR A 32 11.16 0.76 16.39
CA TYR A 32 12.57 0.50 16.13
C TYR A 32 13.10 -0.65 16.99
N ASP A 33 13.66 -1.65 16.33
CA ASP A 33 14.36 -2.78 16.92
C ASP A 33 15.72 -2.92 16.24
N ALA A 34 16.78 -2.64 16.98
CA ALA A 34 18.15 -2.68 16.47
C ALA A 34 18.63 -4.08 16.04
N THR A 35 17.94 -5.14 16.44
CA THR A 35 18.24 -6.52 16.03
C THR A 35 17.73 -6.85 14.61
N LYS A 36 16.82 -6.03 14.07
CA LYS A 36 16.23 -6.22 12.76
C LYS A 36 16.87 -5.32 11.72
N LYS A 37 17.47 -5.90 10.70
CA LYS A 37 18.24 -5.18 9.68
C LYS A 37 17.43 -4.14 8.90
N HIS A 38 16.12 -4.37 8.72
CA HIS A 38 15.24 -3.46 8.00
C HIS A 38 14.71 -2.31 8.87
N HIS A 39 14.89 -2.34 10.20
CA HIS A 39 14.50 -1.25 11.07
C HIS A 39 15.57 -0.14 11.10
N ARG A 40 15.11 1.10 11.12
CA ARG A 40 15.92 2.31 11.30
C ARG A 40 15.32 3.17 12.41
N PRO A 41 16.11 3.98 13.12
CA PRO A 41 15.60 4.86 14.17
C PRO A 41 14.48 5.81 13.69
N ASN A 42 14.45 6.11 12.39
CA ASN A 42 13.48 7.04 11.77
C ASN A 42 12.59 6.38 10.71
N GLY A 43 12.48 5.06 10.67
CA GLY A 43 11.65 4.34 9.70
C GLY A 43 12.16 2.95 9.37
N PHE A 44 12.08 2.56 8.10
CA PHE A 44 12.39 1.22 7.62
C PHE A 44 13.24 1.24 6.35
N ASN A 45 13.84 0.10 6.00
CA ASN A 45 14.70 -0.07 4.84
C ASN A 45 14.44 -1.41 4.14
N ASN A 46 14.79 -1.50 2.85
CA ASN A 46 14.77 -2.76 2.11
C ASN A 46 15.85 -3.74 2.59
N ASN A 47 15.68 -5.04 2.33
CA ASN A 47 16.65 -6.07 2.71
C ASN A 47 17.92 -6.02 1.84
N TYR A 48 17.77 -5.71 0.54
CA TYR A 48 18.82 -5.91 -0.46
C TYR A 48 19.25 -4.65 -1.19
N ILE A 49 18.80 -3.47 -0.74
CA ILE A 49 19.27 -2.15 -1.22
C ILE A 49 19.72 -1.35 -0.01
N ASP A 50 21.05 -1.14 0.13
CA ASP A 50 21.62 -0.47 1.29
C ASP A 50 21.49 1.06 1.26
N ASN A 51 21.59 1.68 0.10
CA ASN A 51 21.57 3.14 -0.08
C ASN A 51 20.46 3.62 -1.00
N TRP A 52 19.22 3.22 -0.70
CA TRP A 52 18.05 3.57 -1.47
C TRP A 52 18.01 5.03 -1.97
N ARG A 53 18.44 5.99 -1.13
CA ARG A 53 18.45 7.42 -1.53
C ARG A 53 19.61 7.80 -2.42
N ALA A 54 20.80 7.23 -2.23
CA ALA A 54 21.99 7.57 -3.01
C ALA A 54 21.93 6.98 -4.43
N ASP A 55 21.28 5.80 -4.57
CA ASP A 55 21.21 5.08 -5.84
C ASP A 55 19.90 5.37 -6.60
N GLN A 56 19.05 6.26 -6.06
CA GLN A 56 17.80 6.64 -6.74
C GLN A 56 18.10 7.58 -7.92
N PRO A 57 17.58 7.26 -9.10
CA PRO A 57 17.57 8.21 -10.21
C PRO A 57 16.87 9.51 -9.85
N SER A 58 17.30 10.61 -10.45
CA SER A 58 16.76 11.94 -10.19
C SER A 58 15.27 12.01 -10.47
N PHE A 59 14.48 12.37 -9.45
CA PHE A 59 13.05 12.64 -9.61
C PHE A 59 12.78 13.81 -10.58
N PHE A 60 13.66 14.81 -10.58
CA PHE A 60 13.54 15.94 -11.50
C PHE A 60 13.76 15.54 -12.95
N ASP A 61 14.75 14.66 -13.22
CA ASP A 61 14.99 14.15 -14.57
C ASP A 61 13.82 13.31 -15.06
N TRP A 62 13.24 12.47 -14.19
CA TRP A 62 12.02 11.71 -14.48
C TRP A 62 10.83 12.63 -14.78
N GLN A 63 10.61 13.69 -13.99
CA GLN A 63 9.53 14.64 -14.24
C GLN A 63 9.75 15.42 -15.53
N LEU A 64 10.99 15.84 -15.81
CA LEU A 64 11.33 16.54 -17.05
C LEU A 64 11.10 15.63 -18.27
N GLU A 65 11.56 14.38 -18.20
CA GLU A 65 11.32 13.40 -19.25
C GLU A 65 9.82 13.17 -19.48
N ARG A 66 9.05 13.01 -18.41
CA ARG A 66 7.60 12.83 -18.47
C ARG A 66 6.88 14.04 -19.10
N TRP A 67 7.39 15.23 -18.86
CA TRP A 67 6.83 16.46 -19.40
C TRP A 67 7.18 16.63 -20.89
N GLN A 68 8.34 16.17 -21.30
CA GLN A 68 8.82 16.23 -22.69
C GLN A 68 8.27 15.11 -23.57
N LYS A 69 7.98 13.94 -23.00
CA LYS A 69 7.46 12.78 -23.74
C LYS A 69 5.94 12.72 -23.62
N THR A 70 5.28 12.71 -24.77
CA THR A 70 3.87 12.32 -24.84
C THR A 70 3.80 10.82 -24.58
N LEU A 71 3.31 10.42 -23.39
CA LEU A 71 3.03 9.01 -23.13
C LEU A 71 1.95 8.53 -24.10
N PRO A 72 2.04 7.30 -24.61
CA PRO A 72 0.97 6.76 -25.44
C PRO A 72 -0.33 6.80 -24.61
N PRO A 73 -1.46 7.17 -25.25
CA PRO A 73 -2.73 7.17 -24.56
C PRO A 73 -3.02 5.77 -24.02
N GLN A 74 -3.41 5.71 -22.76
CA GLN A 74 -3.93 4.48 -22.19
C GLN A 74 -5.24 4.16 -22.91
N ASP A 75 -5.40 2.91 -23.30
CA ASP A 75 -6.63 2.43 -23.92
C ASP A 75 -7.37 1.50 -22.92
N PRO A 76 -8.31 2.04 -22.14
CA PRO A 76 -9.08 1.24 -21.19
C PRO A 76 -9.86 0.09 -21.84
N ALA A 77 -10.17 0.18 -23.13
CA ALA A 77 -10.87 -0.87 -23.86
C ALA A 77 -10.04 -2.16 -24.03
N ARG A 78 -8.73 -2.09 -23.83
CA ARG A 78 -7.86 -3.29 -23.80
C ARG A 78 -8.12 -4.17 -22.58
N VAL A 79 -8.68 -3.62 -21.51
CA VAL A 79 -9.06 -4.40 -20.31
C VAL A 79 -10.50 -4.83 -20.47
N ARG A 80 -10.70 -6.09 -20.83
CA ARG A 80 -12.05 -6.66 -20.92
C ARG A 80 -12.59 -6.87 -19.51
N LEU A 81 -13.53 -6.03 -19.12
CA LEU A 81 -14.28 -6.22 -17.88
C LEU A 81 -15.34 -7.31 -18.08
N VAL A 82 -15.43 -8.20 -17.13
CA VAL A 82 -16.45 -9.24 -17.04
C VAL A 82 -17.39 -8.86 -15.92
N GLU A 83 -18.69 -8.96 -16.15
CA GLU A 83 -19.69 -8.73 -15.11
C GLU A 83 -19.55 -9.81 -14.03
N PRO A 84 -19.36 -9.43 -12.75
CA PRO A 84 -19.16 -10.39 -11.67
C PRO A 84 -20.47 -11.08 -11.29
N ASP A 85 -20.42 -12.37 -10.99
CA ASP A 85 -21.54 -13.09 -10.37
C ASP A 85 -21.65 -12.69 -8.89
N LEU A 86 -22.40 -11.63 -8.63
CA LEU A 86 -22.61 -11.10 -7.27
C LEU A 86 -23.34 -12.09 -6.35
N ALA A 87 -24.17 -12.97 -6.89
CA ALA A 87 -24.89 -13.98 -6.11
C ALA A 87 -23.88 -15.02 -5.59
N TYR A 88 -23.01 -15.53 -6.47
CA TYR A 88 -21.92 -16.41 -6.09
C TYR A 88 -21.01 -15.76 -5.06
N LEU A 89 -20.52 -14.56 -5.31
CA LEU A 89 -19.60 -13.87 -4.40
C LEU A 89 -20.19 -13.69 -2.99
N LYS A 90 -21.49 -13.40 -2.90
CA LYS A 90 -22.17 -13.24 -1.60
C LYS A 90 -22.42 -14.58 -0.88
N ALA A 91 -22.63 -15.65 -1.64
CA ALA A 91 -22.93 -16.97 -1.08
C ALA A 91 -21.67 -17.80 -0.75
N ASN A 92 -20.58 -17.60 -1.50
CA ASN A 92 -19.37 -18.43 -1.37
C ASN A 92 -18.73 -18.34 0.02
N ARG A 93 -18.54 -19.49 0.65
CA ARG A 93 -17.83 -19.68 1.93
C ARG A 93 -16.95 -20.93 1.94
N SER A 94 -16.89 -21.67 0.85
CA SER A 94 -16.16 -22.94 0.74
C SER A 94 -15.04 -22.90 -0.28
N ASP A 95 -15.26 -22.25 -1.42
CA ASP A 95 -14.35 -22.31 -2.53
C ASP A 95 -13.28 -21.22 -2.44
N ALA A 96 -12.05 -21.55 -2.80
CA ALA A 96 -11.04 -20.53 -3.05
C ALA A 96 -11.37 -19.80 -4.35
N SER A 97 -11.49 -18.49 -4.29
CA SER A 97 -11.75 -17.67 -5.48
C SER A 97 -11.06 -16.32 -5.39
N VAL A 98 -10.74 -15.74 -6.55
CA VAL A 98 -10.20 -14.41 -6.70
C VAL A 98 -11.02 -13.62 -7.70
N THR A 99 -11.44 -12.43 -7.32
CA THR A 99 -12.13 -11.48 -8.21
C THR A 99 -11.33 -10.19 -8.23
N TRP A 100 -10.74 -9.87 -9.37
CA TRP A 100 -10.07 -8.59 -9.55
C TRP A 100 -11.11 -7.47 -9.61
N VAL A 101 -10.94 -6.46 -8.75
CA VAL A 101 -11.84 -5.31 -8.63
C VAL A 101 -11.26 -4.08 -9.33
N GLY A 102 -9.94 -3.97 -9.37
CA GLY A 102 -9.27 -2.87 -10.06
C GLY A 102 -7.99 -2.43 -9.36
N HIS A 103 -7.00 -2.02 -10.13
CA HIS A 103 -5.67 -1.71 -9.64
C HIS A 103 -5.11 -2.88 -8.81
N SER A 104 -4.66 -2.67 -7.59
CA SER A 104 -4.19 -3.72 -6.68
C SER A 104 -5.30 -4.31 -5.80
N THR A 105 -6.55 -3.87 -6.00
CA THR A 105 -7.71 -4.36 -5.25
C THR A 105 -8.23 -5.67 -5.84
N ALA A 106 -8.21 -6.72 -5.06
CA ALA A 106 -8.87 -8.00 -5.37
C ALA A 106 -9.63 -8.52 -4.15
N LEU A 107 -10.78 -9.10 -4.41
CA LEU A 107 -11.52 -9.89 -3.42
C LEU A 107 -11.01 -11.33 -3.48
N TRP A 108 -10.38 -11.80 -2.41
CA TRP A 108 -10.05 -13.18 -2.18
C TRP A 108 -11.10 -13.81 -1.27
N GLN A 109 -11.65 -14.93 -1.67
CA GLN A 109 -12.48 -15.76 -0.81
C GLN A 109 -11.68 -17.02 -0.49
N LEU A 110 -11.34 -17.20 0.78
CA LEU A 110 -10.45 -18.27 1.22
C LEU A 110 -10.81 -18.68 2.65
N GLY A 111 -10.94 -19.98 2.92
CA GLY A 111 -11.17 -20.52 4.26
C GLY A 111 -12.42 -19.95 4.95
N GLY A 112 -13.45 -19.58 4.17
CA GLY A 112 -14.69 -18.98 4.65
C GLY A 112 -14.65 -17.48 4.90
N LEU A 113 -13.52 -16.81 4.62
CA LEU A 113 -13.33 -15.36 4.76
C LEU A 113 -13.39 -14.64 3.39
N ASN A 114 -13.93 -13.43 3.43
CA ASN A 114 -13.83 -12.43 2.36
C ASN A 114 -12.66 -11.50 2.71
N ILE A 115 -11.56 -11.58 1.97
CA ILE A 115 -10.33 -10.84 2.17
C ILE A 115 -10.17 -9.85 1.04
N LEU A 116 -9.98 -8.56 1.33
CA LEU A 116 -9.82 -7.52 0.32
C LEU A 116 -8.39 -6.97 0.37
N THR A 117 -7.68 -7.00 -0.77
CA THR A 117 -6.32 -6.45 -0.88
C THR A 117 -6.37 -4.99 -1.30
N ASP A 118 -5.55 -4.13 -0.70
CA ASP A 118 -5.31 -2.72 -1.04
C ASP A 118 -6.54 -2.00 -1.62
N PRO A 119 -7.63 -1.85 -0.84
CA PRO A 119 -8.90 -1.38 -1.37
C PRO A 119 -8.85 0.09 -1.78
N HIS A 120 -9.01 0.34 -3.08
CA HIS A 120 -9.05 1.67 -3.66
C HIS A 120 -10.29 1.81 -4.56
N PHE A 121 -11.33 2.50 -4.06
CA PHE A 121 -12.62 2.66 -4.73
C PHE A 121 -12.91 4.10 -5.15
N THR A 122 -12.03 5.05 -4.84
CA THR A 122 -12.17 6.43 -5.32
C THR A 122 -11.61 6.60 -6.73
N ASP A 123 -11.98 7.70 -7.37
CA ASP A 123 -11.57 8.00 -8.75
C ASP A 123 -10.09 8.39 -8.88
N ARG A 124 -9.47 8.84 -7.78
CA ARG A 124 -8.10 9.35 -7.80
C ARG A 124 -7.25 8.81 -6.65
N ALA A 125 -6.04 8.45 -6.98
CA ALA A 125 -4.98 8.13 -6.02
C ALA A 125 -4.34 9.45 -5.50
N SER A 126 -5.03 10.11 -4.57
CA SER A 126 -4.64 11.44 -4.09
C SER A 126 -5.32 11.77 -2.76
N PRO A 127 -4.73 12.66 -1.94
CA PRO A 127 -5.42 13.24 -0.79
C PRO A 127 -6.59 14.18 -1.20
N PHE A 128 -6.63 14.57 -2.48
CA PHE A 128 -7.64 15.49 -3.02
C PHE A 128 -8.48 14.82 -4.11
N SER A 129 -9.79 15.11 -4.14
CA SER A 129 -10.70 14.52 -5.13
C SER A 129 -10.58 15.11 -6.55
N PHE A 130 -9.94 16.30 -6.68
CA PHE A 130 -9.87 17.07 -7.92
C PHE A 130 -8.51 17.04 -8.62
N ILE A 131 -7.45 16.57 -7.96
CA ILE A 131 -6.08 16.50 -8.50
C ILE A 131 -5.42 15.16 -8.20
N GLY A 132 -4.44 14.76 -8.98
CA GLY A 132 -3.69 13.50 -8.86
C GLY A 132 -4.11 12.46 -9.89
N PRO A 133 -3.42 11.31 -9.93
CA PRO A 133 -3.71 10.24 -10.89
C PRO A 133 -5.17 9.81 -10.82
N LYS A 134 -5.82 9.77 -11.98
CA LYS A 134 -7.21 9.32 -12.10
C LYS A 134 -7.25 7.84 -12.50
N ARG A 135 -8.26 7.13 -12.01
CA ARG A 135 -8.58 5.78 -12.45
C ARG A 135 -8.91 5.79 -13.95
N GLU A 136 -8.25 4.95 -14.70
CA GLU A 136 -8.46 4.83 -16.15
C GLU A 136 -9.42 3.68 -16.48
N VAL A 137 -9.24 2.53 -15.81
CA VAL A 137 -10.13 1.37 -15.97
C VAL A 137 -11.28 1.48 -14.96
N PRO A 138 -12.54 1.49 -15.40
CA PRO A 138 -13.69 1.53 -14.51
C PRO A 138 -13.70 0.34 -13.54
N LEU A 139 -14.30 0.52 -12.36
CA LEU A 139 -14.53 -0.59 -11.44
C LEU A 139 -15.64 -1.50 -12.02
N PRO A 140 -15.47 -2.83 -12.01
CA PRO A 140 -16.49 -3.77 -12.45
C PRO A 140 -17.72 -3.78 -11.53
N MET A 141 -17.54 -3.32 -10.28
CA MET A 141 -18.61 -3.23 -9.30
C MET A 141 -18.29 -2.17 -8.23
N PRO A 142 -19.29 -1.50 -7.65
CA PRO A 142 -19.09 -0.60 -6.51
C PRO A 142 -18.79 -1.38 -5.21
N LEU A 143 -18.17 -0.73 -4.24
CA LEU A 143 -17.88 -1.31 -2.92
C LEU A 143 -19.12 -1.90 -2.24
N SER A 144 -20.28 -1.24 -2.39
CA SER A 144 -21.56 -1.67 -1.80
C SER A 144 -22.12 -2.98 -2.37
N SER A 145 -21.62 -3.43 -3.52
CA SER A 145 -22.03 -4.71 -4.14
C SER A 145 -21.23 -5.90 -3.63
N LEU A 146 -20.07 -5.65 -3.03
CA LEU A 146 -19.24 -6.72 -2.46
C LEU A 146 -19.96 -7.44 -1.32
N PRO A 147 -19.63 -8.72 -1.06
CA PRO A 147 -20.00 -9.35 0.19
C PRO A 147 -19.41 -8.59 1.38
N ARG A 148 -19.92 -8.81 2.60
CA ARG A 148 -19.28 -8.28 3.79
C ARG A 148 -17.81 -8.70 3.82
N ILE A 149 -16.93 -7.75 3.99
CA ILE A 149 -15.48 -7.99 4.07
C ILE A 149 -15.12 -8.36 5.50
N ASP A 150 -14.39 -9.45 5.68
CA ASP A 150 -13.94 -9.94 6.97
C ASP A 150 -12.54 -9.44 7.31
N VAL A 151 -11.64 -9.37 6.30
CA VAL A 151 -10.25 -8.94 6.44
C VAL A 151 -9.89 -7.98 5.33
N VAL A 152 -9.12 -6.95 5.66
CA VAL A 152 -8.48 -6.04 4.68
C VAL A 152 -6.97 -6.14 4.85
N LEU A 153 -6.27 -6.43 3.78
CA LEU A 153 -4.81 -6.46 3.73
C LEU A 153 -4.31 -5.17 3.06
N ILE A 154 -3.50 -4.40 3.76
CA ILE A 154 -2.87 -3.18 3.21
C ILE A 154 -1.37 -3.42 3.09
N SER A 155 -0.85 -3.39 1.85
CA SER A 155 0.57 -3.65 1.58
C SER A 155 1.48 -2.49 2.00
N HIS A 156 1.06 -1.26 1.76
CA HIS A 156 1.81 -0.05 2.09
C HIS A 156 0.91 1.20 2.05
N ASN A 157 1.46 2.38 2.33
CA ASN A 157 0.67 3.58 2.56
C ASN A 157 0.52 4.51 1.34
N HIS A 158 0.92 4.14 0.13
CA HIS A 158 0.68 4.98 -1.05
C HIS A 158 -0.80 5.19 -1.30
N TYR A 159 -1.15 6.30 -1.95
CA TYR A 159 -2.55 6.71 -2.11
C TYR A 159 -3.41 5.77 -2.95
N ASP A 160 -2.80 5.00 -3.84
CA ASP A 160 -3.43 4.01 -4.71
C ASP A 160 -3.57 2.63 -4.06
N HIS A 161 -3.01 2.42 -2.87
CA HIS A 161 -3.12 1.20 -2.06
C HIS A 161 -3.85 1.43 -0.74
N LEU A 162 -3.73 2.63 -0.17
CA LEU A 162 -4.43 3.04 1.03
C LEU A 162 -5.34 4.25 0.74
N ASP A 163 -6.56 3.98 0.32
CA ASP A 163 -7.58 4.98 0.09
C ASP A 163 -8.34 5.27 1.39
N ALA A 164 -8.10 6.45 1.95
CA ALA A 164 -8.69 6.87 3.21
C ALA A 164 -10.23 6.82 3.21
N ARG A 165 -10.86 7.19 2.10
CA ARG A 165 -12.32 7.15 2.00
C ARG A 165 -12.83 5.71 1.99
N THR A 166 -12.19 4.84 1.22
CA THR A 166 -12.58 3.44 1.13
C THR A 166 -12.42 2.72 2.47
N VAL A 167 -11.31 2.92 3.19
CA VAL A 167 -11.13 2.24 4.49
C VAL A 167 -12.12 2.72 5.55
N ARG A 168 -12.53 4.02 5.53
CA ARG A 168 -13.60 4.51 6.40
C ARG A 168 -14.95 3.87 6.04
N MET A 169 -15.29 3.77 4.75
CA MET A 169 -16.52 3.11 4.30
C MET A 169 -16.54 1.62 4.70
N LEU A 170 -15.41 0.93 4.60
CA LEU A 170 -15.28 -0.45 5.07
C LEU A 170 -15.42 -0.56 6.60
N ASN A 171 -14.86 0.38 7.34
CA ASN A 171 -14.98 0.42 8.80
C ASN A 171 -16.45 0.57 9.25
N GLU A 172 -17.28 1.22 8.43
CA GLU A 172 -18.70 1.47 8.67
C GLU A 172 -19.62 0.46 7.96
N GLN A 173 -19.10 -0.60 7.35
CA GLN A 173 -19.90 -1.57 6.61
C GLN A 173 -20.94 -2.26 7.50
N PRO A 174 -22.11 -2.65 6.97
CA PRO A 174 -23.10 -3.45 7.69
C PRO A 174 -22.51 -4.75 8.22
N GLY A 175 -22.83 -5.11 9.46
CA GLY A 175 -22.31 -6.32 10.11
C GLY A 175 -20.98 -6.13 10.84
N GLY A 176 -20.52 -4.89 10.96
CA GLY A 176 -19.33 -4.49 11.73
C GLY A 176 -18.06 -4.37 10.90
N PRO A 177 -17.04 -3.68 11.45
CA PRO A 177 -15.79 -3.40 10.74
C PRO A 177 -15.02 -4.68 10.41
N PRO A 178 -14.30 -4.72 9.26
CA PRO A 178 -13.36 -5.79 8.99
C PRO A 178 -12.15 -5.69 9.92
N LEU A 179 -11.38 -6.76 10.01
CA LEU A 179 -10.05 -6.71 10.58
C LEU A 179 -9.09 -6.13 9.54
N PHE A 180 -8.47 -4.98 9.82
CA PHE A 180 -7.41 -4.43 9.00
C PHE A 180 -6.06 -5.00 9.43
N ILE A 181 -5.38 -5.70 8.53
CA ILE A 181 -4.01 -6.19 8.74
C ILE A 181 -3.07 -5.27 7.96
N VAL A 182 -2.16 -4.62 8.67
CA VAL A 182 -1.37 -3.51 8.13
C VAL A 182 0.11 -3.62 8.54
N PRO A 183 1.05 -3.00 7.79
CA PRO A 183 2.45 -2.91 8.19
C PRO A 183 2.66 -2.08 9.45
N LEU A 184 3.79 -2.30 10.13
CA LEU A 184 4.23 -1.47 11.25
C LEU A 184 4.21 0.02 10.89
N GLY A 185 3.71 0.83 11.81
CA GLY A 185 3.58 2.29 11.67
C GLY A 185 2.27 2.71 11.01
N LEU A 186 1.63 1.86 10.20
CA LEU A 186 0.37 2.18 9.56
C LEU A 186 -0.82 2.09 10.53
N ASP A 187 -0.70 1.29 11.57
CA ASP A 187 -1.66 1.23 12.68
C ASP A 187 -1.87 2.59 13.37
N LEU A 188 -0.83 3.43 13.42
CA LEU A 188 -0.92 4.79 13.97
C LEU A 188 -1.79 5.69 13.08
N TRP A 189 -1.64 5.58 11.77
CA TRP A 189 -2.48 6.28 10.81
C TRP A 189 -3.94 5.78 10.90
N MET A 190 -4.16 4.47 10.94
CA MET A 190 -5.49 3.88 11.11
C MET A 190 -6.18 4.40 12.36
N LYS A 191 -5.45 4.44 13.49
CA LYS A 191 -5.97 4.98 14.74
C LYS A 191 -6.36 6.47 14.63
N ALA A 192 -5.56 7.26 13.93
CA ALA A 192 -5.86 8.68 13.68
C ALA A 192 -7.13 8.86 12.82
N GLU A 193 -7.44 7.91 11.95
CA GLU A 193 -8.67 7.84 11.16
C GLU A 193 -9.89 7.25 11.95
N GLY A 194 -9.71 6.91 13.24
CA GLY A 194 -10.76 6.32 14.07
C GLY A 194 -10.98 4.83 13.84
N ILE A 195 -10.10 4.16 13.10
CA ILE A 195 -10.17 2.74 12.80
C ILE A 195 -9.40 1.98 13.88
N THR A 196 -10.09 1.14 14.64
CA THR A 196 -9.52 0.47 15.82
C THR A 196 -9.39 -1.05 15.69
N ASN A 197 -10.14 -1.68 14.77
CA ASN A 197 -10.01 -3.12 14.51
C ASN A 197 -8.81 -3.40 13.59
N VAL A 198 -7.60 -3.21 14.12
CA VAL A 198 -6.34 -3.23 13.37
C VAL A 198 -5.35 -4.18 14.02
N HIS A 199 -4.72 -5.02 13.18
CA HIS A 199 -3.57 -5.84 13.55
C HIS A 199 -2.37 -5.41 12.71
N ARG A 200 -1.31 -4.93 13.36
CA ARG A 200 -0.05 -4.56 12.70
C ARG A 200 0.89 -5.74 12.61
N MET A 201 1.63 -5.82 11.52
CA MET A 201 2.61 -6.89 11.30
C MET A 201 3.97 -6.33 10.86
N ASP A 202 5.02 -7.00 11.31
CA ASP A 202 6.37 -6.88 10.81
C ASP A 202 6.68 -8.02 9.83
N TRP A 203 7.71 -7.89 9.02
CA TRP A 203 8.14 -8.94 8.10
C TRP A 203 8.36 -10.27 8.80
N TRP A 204 7.88 -11.33 8.15
CA TRP A 204 7.92 -12.72 8.60
C TRP A 204 7.03 -13.04 9.81
N GLN A 205 6.23 -12.08 10.29
CA GLN A 205 5.21 -12.37 11.29
C GLN A 205 4.02 -13.10 10.68
N THR A 206 3.34 -13.84 11.52
CA THR A 206 2.19 -14.66 11.17
C THR A 206 1.03 -14.31 12.08
N PHE A 207 -0.17 -14.21 11.51
CA PHE A 207 -1.40 -14.00 12.24
C PHE A 207 -2.49 -14.94 11.73
N ARG A 208 -3.31 -15.49 12.63
CA ARG A 208 -4.39 -16.41 12.29
C ARG A 208 -5.73 -15.76 12.48
N VAL A 209 -6.57 -15.86 11.45
CA VAL A 209 -7.93 -15.34 11.45
C VAL A 209 -8.90 -16.52 11.38
N LYS A 210 -9.73 -16.65 12.42
CA LYS A 210 -10.76 -17.70 12.46
C LYS A 210 -12.00 -17.25 11.71
N ALA A 211 -12.55 -18.13 10.89
CA ALA A 211 -13.86 -18.03 10.29
C ALA A 211 -14.82 -19.03 10.97
N ALA A 212 -16.11 -18.94 10.63
CA ALA A 212 -17.09 -19.91 11.09
C ALA A 212 -16.82 -21.35 10.57
N THR A 213 -16.21 -21.46 9.39
CA THR A 213 -15.98 -22.72 8.70
C THR A 213 -14.51 -23.12 8.56
N GLY A 214 -13.59 -22.30 9.07
CA GLY A 214 -12.16 -22.56 8.91
C GLY A 214 -11.27 -21.53 9.60
N GLU A 215 -10.01 -21.54 9.23
CA GLU A 215 -8.99 -20.59 9.69
C GLU A 215 -8.10 -20.22 8.50
N VAL A 216 -7.74 -18.95 8.40
CA VAL A 216 -6.75 -18.47 7.43
C VAL A 216 -5.52 -17.97 8.18
N THR A 217 -4.36 -18.49 7.83
CA THR A 217 -3.08 -18.03 8.33
C THR A 217 -2.52 -16.97 7.39
N ILE A 218 -2.34 -15.76 7.89
CA ILE A 218 -1.79 -14.62 7.15
C ILE A 218 -0.33 -14.43 7.56
N HIS A 219 0.57 -14.37 6.58
CA HIS A 219 1.97 -14.03 6.78
C HIS A 219 2.26 -12.70 6.08
N PHE A 220 2.99 -11.81 6.74
CA PHE A 220 3.49 -10.59 6.14
C PHE A 220 4.93 -10.81 5.70
N VAL A 221 5.23 -10.56 4.43
CA VAL A 221 6.52 -10.91 3.81
C VAL A 221 7.22 -9.68 3.23
N PRO A 222 8.57 -9.65 3.21
CA PRO A 222 9.31 -8.56 2.64
C PRO A 222 9.14 -8.48 1.14
N VAL A 223 9.11 -7.26 0.62
CA VAL A 223 9.22 -6.94 -0.81
C VAL A 223 10.05 -5.67 -0.96
N GLN A 224 10.62 -5.44 -2.14
CA GLN A 224 11.45 -4.27 -2.40
C GLN A 224 10.58 -3.09 -2.85
N HIS A 225 10.23 -2.20 -1.92
CA HIS A 225 9.43 -1.02 -2.21
C HIS A 225 9.76 0.12 -1.23
N TRP A 226 8.81 1.01 -0.98
CA TRP A 226 8.91 2.14 -0.07
C TRP A 226 7.53 2.62 0.38
N SER A 227 7.50 3.55 1.33
CA SER A 227 6.26 4.15 1.82
C SER A 227 6.38 5.66 1.90
N SER A 228 5.31 6.39 1.59
CA SER A 228 5.16 7.83 1.82
C SER A 228 3.73 8.29 1.53
N ARG A 229 3.20 9.20 2.33
CA ARG A 229 1.95 9.95 2.06
C ARG A 229 2.16 11.45 2.08
N THR A 230 3.28 11.91 2.65
CA THR A 230 3.66 13.32 2.76
C THR A 230 5.10 13.52 2.29
N LEU A 231 5.53 14.76 2.22
CA LEU A 231 6.93 15.07 1.86
C LEU A 231 7.95 14.67 2.97
N TRP A 232 7.46 14.34 4.17
CA TRP A 232 8.29 14.18 5.37
C TRP A 232 8.31 12.75 5.93
N ASP A 233 7.39 11.88 5.51
CA ASP A 233 7.16 10.56 6.10
C ASP A 233 7.71 9.39 5.26
N ARG A 234 8.65 9.67 4.34
CA ARG A 234 9.24 8.62 3.53
C ARG A 234 9.82 7.51 4.39
N ASN A 235 9.38 6.27 4.13
CA ASN A 235 9.75 5.06 4.86
C ASN A 235 9.46 5.10 6.37
N ALA A 236 8.60 6.00 6.83
CA ALA A 236 8.19 6.05 8.24
C ALA A 236 7.29 4.87 8.63
N THR A 237 6.56 4.28 7.66
CA THR A 237 5.83 3.03 7.83
C THR A 237 6.50 1.91 7.05
N LEU A 238 6.34 0.66 7.49
CA LEU A 238 6.81 -0.50 6.76
C LEU A 238 5.93 -0.75 5.52
N TRP A 239 6.37 -1.61 4.61
CA TRP A 239 5.67 -2.11 3.43
C TRP A 239 5.92 -3.60 3.29
N GLY A 240 5.11 -4.31 2.49
CA GLY A 240 5.31 -5.73 2.27
C GLY A 240 4.22 -6.37 1.44
N GLY A 241 4.41 -7.65 1.17
CA GLY A 241 3.40 -8.53 0.60
C GLY A 241 2.71 -9.38 1.66
N PHE A 242 1.72 -10.15 1.24
CA PHE A 242 1.01 -11.08 2.10
C PHE A 242 0.95 -12.47 1.49
N VAL A 243 1.10 -13.49 2.34
CA VAL A 243 0.76 -14.87 2.01
C VAL A 243 -0.42 -15.28 2.88
N ALA A 244 -1.48 -15.79 2.27
CA ALA A 244 -2.64 -16.33 2.95
C ALA A 244 -2.72 -17.84 2.70
N GLN A 245 -2.81 -18.62 3.77
CA GLN A 245 -2.89 -20.09 3.70
C GLN A 245 -4.13 -20.58 4.44
N ALA A 246 -4.84 -21.51 3.83
CA ALA A 246 -5.99 -22.20 4.44
C ALA A 246 -6.10 -23.62 3.92
N GLU A 247 -6.98 -24.38 4.53
CA GLU A 247 -7.42 -25.67 3.99
C GLU A 247 -8.67 -25.45 3.11
N VAL A 248 -8.62 -25.93 1.87
CA VAL A 248 -9.73 -25.91 0.91
C VAL A 248 -9.98 -27.33 0.45
N ASN A 249 -11.18 -27.87 0.66
CA ASN A 249 -11.49 -29.28 0.36
C ASN A 249 -10.51 -30.28 0.98
N LYS A 250 -10.09 -30.02 2.22
CA LYS A 250 -9.11 -30.81 2.97
C LYS A 250 -7.71 -30.86 2.34
N GLN A 251 -7.39 -29.93 1.48
CA GLN A 251 -6.07 -29.74 0.89
C GLN A 251 -5.52 -28.36 1.27
N PRO A 252 -4.22 -28.25 1.54
CA PRO A 252 -3.59 -26.94 1.75
C PRO A 252 -3.74 -26.10 0.49
N PHE A 253 -4.08 -24.84 0.67
CA PHE A 253 -4.20 -23.85 -0.41
C PHE A 253 -3.53 -22.55 0.02
N SER A 254 -2.78 -21.94 -0.89
CA SER A 254 -1.98 -20.75 -0.61
C SER A 254 -2.12 -19.68 -1.68
N MET A 255 -2.24 -18.42 -1.23
CA MET A 255 -2.31 -17.25 -2.08
C MET A 255 -1.20 -16.28 -1.70
N PHE A 256 -0.59 -15.66 -2.70
CA PHE A 256 0.43 -14.61 -2.52
C PHE A 256 -0.04 -13.30 -3.16
N PHE A 257 0.11 -12.21 -2.41
CA PHE A 257 -0.07 -10.84 -2.86
C PHE A 257 1.23 -10.06 -2.66
N SER A 258 1.83 -9.58 -3.73
CA SER A 258 3.11 -8.85 -3.64
C SER A 258 2.96 -7.42 -3.09
N GLY A 259 1.78 -6.79 -3.21
CA GLY A 259 1.73 -5.34 -3.21
C GLY A 259 2.58 -4.78 -4.35
N ASP A 260 3.04 -3.55 -4.26
CA ASP A 260 4.02 -3.00 -5.18
C ASP A 260 5.43 -3.43 -4.81
N THR A 261 6.23 -3.79 -5.81
CA THR A 261 7.60 -4.27 -5.59
C THR A 261 8.48 -4.16 -6.83
N GLY A 262 9.75 -3.84 -6.63
CA GLY A 262 10.81 -4.16 -7.58
C GLY A 262 11.18 -5.64 -7.50
N TYR A 263 11.89 -6.14 -8.52
CA TYR A 263 12.43 -7.49 -8.46
C TYR A 263 13.64 -7.54 -7.53
N SER A 264 13.58 -8.40 -6.54
CA SER A 264 14.65 -8.57 -5.55
C SER A 264 14.81 -10.03 -5.12
N LYS A 265 15.85 -10.29 -4.34
CA LYS A 265 16.07 -11.61 -3.72
C LYS A 265 14.97 -11.98 -2.72
N ASP A 266 14.14 -11.04 -2.26
CA ASP A 266 12.99 -11.32 -1.40
C ASP A 266 12.06 -12.38 -2.02
N PHE A 267 11.88 -12.40 -3.35
CA PHE A 267 11.10 -13.44 -4.03
C PHE A 267 11.70 -14.85 -3.83
N ALA A 268 13.01 -14.96 -3.90
CA ALA A 268 13.68 -16.24 -3.66
C ALA A 268 13.55 -16.67 -2.19
N ASP A 269 13.64 -15.74 -1.25
CA ASP A 269 13.48 -16.02 0.19
C ASP A 269 12.03 -16.44 0.51
N ILE A 270 11.04 -15.81 -0.11
CA ILE A 270 9.62 -16.18 -0.02
C ILE A 270 9.42 -17.59 -0.61
N GLY A 271 9.93 -17.83 -1.81
CA GLY A 271 9.86 -19.14 -2.45
C GLY A 271 10.52 -20.27 -1.62
N ALA A 272 11.68 -20.01 -1.04
CA ALA A 272 12.35 -20.96 -0.15
C ALA A 272 11.54 -21.27 1.11
N ARG A 273 10.77 -20.32 1.62
CA ARG A 273 9.97 -20.49 2.85
C ARG A 273 8.64 -21.19 2.60
N PHE A 274 7.97 -20.89 1.48
CA PHE A 274 6.61 -21.36 1.21
C PHE A 274 6.53 -22.42 0.10
N GLY A 275 7.60 -22.63 -0.67
CA GLY A 275 7.69 -23.60 -1.74
C GLY A 275 7.05 -23.15 -3.05
N GLY A 276 5.90 -22.53 -3.00
CA GLY A 276 5.10 -22.05 -4.14
C GLY A 276 3.70 -21.67 -3.68
N PHE A 277 2.89 -21.20 -4.62
CA PHE A 277 1.53 -20.73 -4.35
C PHE A 277 0.56 -21.25 -5.39
N ASP A 278 -0.66 -21.58 -4.95
CA ASP A 278 -1.74 -21.97 -5.85
C ASP A 278 -2.24 -20.76 -6.66
N PHE A 279 -2.12 -19.57 -6.08
CA PHE A 279 -2.42 -18.29 -6.74
C PHE A 279 -1.42 -17.21 -6.33
N SER A 280 -0.98 -16.38 -7.30
CA SER A 280 -0.12 -15.22 -7.05
C SER A 280 -0.68 -13.98 -7.74
N GLN A 281 -0.91 -12.92 -6.96
CA GLN A 281 -1.25 -11.58 -7.43
C GLN A 281 0.01 -10.72 -7.36
N ILE A 282 0.61 -10.44 -8.52
CA ILE A 282 1.84 -9.66 -8.65
C ILE A 282 1.55 -8.40 -9.45
N ALA A 283 1.93 -7.24 -8.90
CA ALA A 283 1.78 -5.96 -9.57
C ALA A 283 2.81 -5.83 -10.69
N VAL A 284 2.35 -5.71 -11.95
CA VAL A 284 3.19 -5.51 -13.15
C VAL A 284 2.95 -4.15 -13.80
N GLY A 285 2.42 -3.19 -13.06
CA GLY A 285 2.16 -1.82 -13.51
C GLY A 285 3.29 -0.85 -13.18
N CYS A 286 3.22 0.36 -13.75
CA CYS A 286 4.11 1.49 -13.44
C CYS A 286 5.62 1.22 -13.63
N TYR A 287 6.02 0.29 -14.52
CA TYR A 287 7.41 -0.12 -14.66
C TYR A 287 8.24 0.76 -15.62
N LEU A 288 7.61 1.72 -16.31
CA LEU A 288 8.30 2.63 -17.23
C LEU A 288 8.41 4.07 -16.68
N PRO A 289 9.51 4.78 -16.96
CA PRO A 289 10.73 4.30 -17.64
C PRO A 289 11.56 3.39 -16.70
N ARG A 290 12.14 2.33 -17.26
CA ARG A 290 12.89 1.34 -16.45
C ARG A 290 14.02 1.94 -15.64
N TRP A 291 14.76 2.92 -16.19
CA TRP A 291 15.88 3.58 -15.50
C TRP A 291 15.47 4.21 -14.16
N PHE A 292 14.19 4.59 -14.00
CA PHE A 292 13.66 5.17 -12.77
C PHE A 292 12.85 4.16 -11.93
N MET A 293 12.04 3.31 -12.61
CA MET A 293 11.05 2.46 -11.94
C MET A 293 11.55 1.06 -11.55
N GLN A 294 12.64 0.56 -12.14
CA GLN A 294 13.08 -0.83 -11.98
C GLN A 294 13.33 -1.29 -10.53
N GLN A 295 13.67 -0.37 -9.63
CA GLN A 295 13.87 -0.69 -8.23
C GLN A 295 12.55 -0.77 -7.45
N GLN A 296 11.45 -0.26 -8.00
CA GLN A 296 10.18 -0.06 -7.31
C GLN A 296 9.07 -0.93 -7.89
N HIS A 297 9.16 -1.27 -9.16
CA HIS A 297 8.13 -1.99 -9.91
C HIS A 297 8.75 -3.04 -10.82
N VAL A 298 8.26 -4.28 -10.72
CA VAL A 298 8.61 -5.34 -11.67
C VAL A 298 7.95 -5.09 -13.03
N ASN A 299 8.49 -5.70 -14.08
CA ASN A 299 7.86 -5.82 -15.38
C ASN A 299 7.55 -7.29 -15.67
N GLU A 300 6.73 -7.53 -16.70
CA GLU A 300 6.51 -8.87 -17.26
C GLU A 300 7.79 -9.52 -17.80
#